data_3527026aa21c8cb84e6512c74cd6aec6
#
_entry.id   3527026aa21c8cb84e6512c74cd6aec6
#
_cell.length_a   1.000
_cell.length_b   1.000
_cell.length_c   1.000
_cell.angle_alpha   90.00
_cell.angle_beta   90.00
_cell.angle_gamma   90.00
#
_symmetry.space_group_name_H-M   'P 1'
#
loop_
_entity.id
_entity.type
_entity.pdbx_description
1 polymer ?
#
loop_
_entity_poly.entity_id
_entity_poly.type
_entity_poly.pdbx_seq_one_letter_code
_entity_poly.pdbx_strand_id
1 'polypeptide(L)'
;MATGRSDNPNQVNNVLGFPFIFRGALDVRATKINEEMKLAAVRAIAELAKEPVPEIVNLAYSESNLTFGHTYIIPKPFDPRLITTVAPAVARAAMESGVAKAPITNWKAYSRELSDLLGRDDKFIRLLNENARRHPQRIVFTEGDNYRILKAAEILISNGVAKPILLGSKEKMEAIIEEYQL
;
A
#
# COMPACT_ATOMS: atom_id res chain seq x y z
N MET A 1 1.05 -21.77 3.50
CA MET A 1 -0.20 -22.29 2.85
C MET A 1 -1.22 -21.16 2.81
N ALA A 2 -2.01 -21.04 1.74
CA ALA A 2 -3.11 -20.09 1.63
C ALA A 2 -4.43 -20.86 1.46
N THR A 3 -5.51 -20.38 2.07
CA THR A 3 -6.81 -21.06 2.08
C THR A 3 -7.93 -20.03 2.24
N GLY A 4 -9.17 -20.40 1.87
CA GLY A 4 -10.36 -19.54 2.07
C GLY A 4 -10.81 -19.41 3.52
N ARG A 5 -10.23 -20.15 4.46
CA ARG A 5 -10.59 -20.11 5.89
C ARG A 5 -10.00 -18.89 6.57
N SER A 6 -10.81 -18.25 7.41
CA SER A 6 -10.41 -17.03 8.16
C SER A 6 -9.54 -17.32 9.39
N ASP A 7 -9.49 -18.57 9.84
CA ASP A 7 -8.67 -19.02 10.97
C ASP A 7 -7.21 -19.32 10.59
N ASN A 8 -6.86 -19.13 9.33
CA ASN A 8 -5.49 -19.27 8.84
C ASN A 8 -4.89 -17.91 8.46
N PRO A 9 -3.56 -17.72 8.61
CA PRO A 9 -2.94 -16.43 8.40
C PRO A 9 -3.06 -15.88 6.98
N ASN A 10 -3.01 -16.74 5.96
CA ASN A 10 -3.07 -16.34 4.55
C ASN A 10 -4.45 -16.66 3.98
N GLN A 11 -5.46 -15.85 4.33
CA GLN A 11 -6.81 -16.05 3.84
C GLN A 11 -6.94 -15.58 2.38
N VAL A 12 -7.37 -16.47 1.49
CA VAL A 12 -7.82 -16.13 0.15
C VAL A 12 -9.27 -15.66 0.25
N ASN A 13 -9.49 -14.36 0.11
CA ASN A 13 -10.79 -13.74 0.24
C ASN A 13 -11.15 -12.96 -1.03
N ASN A 14 -12.38 -13.13 -1.51
CA ASN A 14 -12.88 -12.43 -2.70
C ASN A 14 -12.82 -10.90 -2.56
N VAL A 15 -12.87 -10.36 -1.34
CA VAL A 15 -12.77 -8.93 -1.05
C VAL A 15 -11.41 -8.35 -1.47
N LEU A 16 -10.36 -9.15 -1.58
CA LEU A 16 -9.03 -8.69 -2.03
C LEU A 16 -9.01 -8.27 -3.50
N GLY A 17 -9.82 -8.88 -4.34
CA GLY A 17 -9.79 -8.65 -5.78
C GLY A 17 -11.09 -8.11 -6.34
N PHE A 18 -12.20 -8.72 -5.98
CA PHE A 18 -13.50 -8.51 -6.62
C PHE A 18 -13.95 -7.03 -6.66
N PRO A 19 -13.97 -6.26 -5.56
CA PRO A 19 -14.39 -4.86 -5.59
C PRO A 19 -13.49 -4.00 -6.48
N PHE A 20 -12.19 -4.25 -6.45
CA PHE A 20 -11.19 -3.42 -7.12
C PHE A 20 -11.05 -3.77 -8.60
N ILE A 21 -11.29 -5.04 -8.98
CA ILE A 21 -11.39 -5.44 -10.39
C ILE A 21 -12.59 -4.73 -11.05
N PHE A 22 -13.76 -4.74 -10.39
CA PHE A 22 -14.91 -4.01 -10.88
C PHE A 22 -14.68 -2.49 -10.89
N ARG A 23 -14.06 -1.93 -9.86
CA ARG A 23 -13.71 -0.52 -9.81
C ARG A 23 -12.86 -0.11 -11.01
N GLY A 24 -11.75 -0.80 -11.25
CA GLY A 24 -10.87 -0.50 -12.38
C GLY A 24 -11.55 -0.70 -13.74
N ALA A 25 -12.38 -1.74 -13.89
CA ALA A 25 -13.12 -1.99 -15.13
C ALA A 25 -14.19 -0.92 -15.42
N LEU A 26 -14.95 -0.53 -14.41
CA LEU A 26 -16.02 0.47 -14.54
C LEU A 26 -15.47 1.87 -14.81
N ASP A 27 -14.37 2.25 -14.18
CA ASP A 27 -13.78 3.58 -14.33
C ASP A 27 -13.31 3.84 -15.76
N VAL A 28 -12.80 2.82 -16.44
CA VAL A 28 -12.44 2.90 -17.86
C VAL A 28 -13.56 2.46 -18.80
N ARG A 29 -14.76 2.16 -18.29
CA ARG A 29 -15.90 1.64 -19.04
C ARG A 29 -15.51 0.45 -19.90
N ALA A 30 -14.81 -0.52 -19.31
CA ALA A 30 -14.42 -1.72 -20.02
C ALA A 30 -15.63 -2.52 -20.53
N THR A 31 -15.55 -3.03 -21.74
CA THR A 31 -16.63 -3.80 -22.36
C THR A 31 -16.75 -5.22 -21.79
N LYS A 32 -15.70 -5.71 -21.17
CA LYS A 32 -15.62 -7.01 -20.50
C LYS A 32 -14.46 -7.01 -19.52
N ILE A 33 -14.47 -7.94 -18.57
CA ILE A 33 -13.31 -8.27 -17.73
C ILE A 33 -12.62 -9.47 -18.38
N ASN A 34 -11.43 -9.24 -18.93
CA ASN A 34 -10.62 -10.26 -19.62
C ASN A 34 -9.54 -10.84 -18.70
N GLU A 35 -8.78 -11.81 -19.21
CA GLU A 35 -7.72 -12.48 -18.44
C GLU A 35 -6.59 -11.54 -18.08
N GLU A 36 -6.23 -10.60 -18.97
CA GLU A 36 -5.19 -9.62 -18.74
C GLU A 36 -5.51 -8.76 -17.51
N MET A 37 -6.75 -8.34 -17.35
CA MET A 37 -7.23 -7.57 -16.19
C MET A 37 -7.19 -8.39 -14.90
N LYS A 38 -7.58 -9.67 -14.94
CA LYS A 38 -7.52 -10.57 -13.79
C LYS A 38 -6.07 -10.83 -13.37
N LEU A 39 -5.18 -11.09 -14.32
CA LEU A 39 -3.76 -11.29 -14.06
C LEU A 39 -3.10 -10.02 -13.50
N ALA A 40 -3.49 -8.83 -14.00
CA ALA A 40 -3.02 -7.57 -13.46
C ALA A 40 -3.43 -7.39 -11.99
N ALA A 41 -4.67 -7.75 -11.63
CA ALA A 41 -5.13 -7.72 -10.25
C ALA A 41 -4.31 -8.68 -9.36
N VAL A 42 -4.09 -9.91 -9.80
CA VAL A 42 -3.30 -10.90 -9.06
C VAL A 42 -1.88 -10.41 -8.81
N ARG A 43 -1.22 -9.87 -9.84
CA ARG A 43 0.14 -9.31 -9.71
C ARG A 43 0.18 -8.12 -8.76
N ALA A 44 -0.79 -7.21 -8.86
CA ALA A 44 -0.88 -6.05 -7.98
C ALA A 44 -1.05 -6.44 -6.51
N ILE A 45 -1.88 -7.45 -6.22
CA ILE A 45 -2.07 -8.00 -4.87
C ILE A 45 -0.77 -8.67 -4.38
N ALA A 46 -0.09 -9.43 -5.21
CA ALA A 46 1.15 -10.12 -4.86
C ALA A 46 2.29 -9.13 -4.56
N GLU A 47 2.43 -8.06 -5.34
CA GLU A 47 3.43 -7.03 -5.09
C GLU A 47 3.08 -6.22 -3.82
N LEU A 48 1.81 -5.88 -3.60
CA LEU A 48 1.36 -5.18 -2.41
C LEU A 48 1.70 -5.92 -1.11
N ALA A 49 1.65 -7.27 -1.13
CA ALA A 49 2.02 -8.09 0.02
C ALA A 49 3.50 -7.93 0.44
N LYS A 50 4.36 -7.54 -0.49
CA LYS A 50 5.80 -7.36 -0.25
C LYS A 50 6.14 -5.96 0.29
N GLU A 51 5.22 -5.01 0.18
CA GLU A 51 5.42 -3.67 0.70
C GLU A 51 5.23 -3.60 2.22
N PRO A 52 5.89 -2.65 2.91
CA PRO A 52 5.70 -2.43 4.33
C PRO A 52 4.22 -2.27 4.69
N VAL A 53 3.76 -3.01 5.70
CA VAL A 53 2.35 -3.02 6.09
C VAL A 53 2.04 -1.78 6.95
N PRO A 54 1.02 -0.96 6.61
CA PRO A 54 0.65 0.20 7.40
C PRO A 54 0.17 -0.19 8.80
N GLU A 55 0.51 0.62 9.79
CA GLU A 55 0.13 0.40 11.21
C GLU A 55 -1.39 0.22 11.38
N ILE A 56 -2.19 0.89 10.59
CA ILE A 56 -3.64 0.76 10.64
C ILE A 56 -4.13 -0.66 10.30
N VAL A 57 -3.41 -1.38 9.45
CA VAL A 57 -3.70 -2.79 9.14
C VAL A 57 -3.32 -3.66 10.33
N ASN A 58 -2.15 -3.43 10.94
CA ASN A 58 -1.73 -4.12 12.16
C ASN A 58 -2.76 -3.95 13.27
N LEU A 59 -3.19 -2.72 13.53
CA LEU A 59 -4.21 -2.40 14.54
C LEU A 59 -5.57 -3.06 14.24
N ALA A 60 -6.01 -3.06 12.98
CA ALA A 60 -7.30 -3.63 12.59
C ALA A 60 -7.38 -5.15 12.81
N TYR A 61 -6.24 -5.82 12.75
CA TYR A 61 -6.16 -7.29 12.94
C TYR A 61 -5.57 -7.70 14.28
N SER A 62 -5.29 -6.74 15.19
CA SER A 62 -4.65 -7.00 16.48
C SER A 62 -3.32 -7.77 16.34
N GLU A 63 -2.63 -7.54 15.23
CA GLU A 63 -1.34 -8.12 14.92
C GLU A 63 -0.23 -7.10 15.18
N SER A 64 0.95 -7.57 15.56
CA SER A 64 2.14 -6.74 15.64
C SER A 64 3.07 -7.09 14.49
N ASN A 65 3.44 -6.09 13.68
CA ASN A 65 4.48 -6.21 12.66
C ASN A 65 4.23 -7.28 11.58
N LEU A 66 3.10 -7.17 10.88
CA LEU A 66 2.88 -7.97 9.68
C LEU A 66 3.94 -7.62 8.63
N THR A 67 4.72 -8.62 8.22
CA THR A 67 5.72 -8.52 7.16
C THR A 67 5.59 -9.66 6.18
N PHE A 68 6.04 -9.46 4.94
CA PHE A 68 6.02 -10.50 3.94
C PHE A 68 6.77 -11.75 4.41
N GLY A 69 6.11 -12.91 4.36
CA GLY A 69 6.69 -14.17 4.82
C GLY A 69 5.64 -15.28 4.91
N HIS A 70 5.96 -16.39 5.57
CA HIS A 70 5.09 -17.57 5.65
C HIS A 70 3.68 -17.30 6.16
N THR A 71 3.52 -16.29 7.01
CA THR A 71 2.23 -15.90 7.61
C THR A 71 1.57 -14.71 6.92
N TYR A 72 2.25 -14.06 5.98
CA TYR A 72 1.74 -12.90 5.25
C TYR A 72 2.26 -12.91 3.80
N ILE A 73 1.66 -13.75 2.95
CA ILE A 73 1.90 -13.78 1.51
C ILE A 73 0.75 -13.15 0.72
N ILE A 74 -0.33 -12.80 1.39
CA ILE A 74 -1.53 -12.18 0.86
C ILE A 74 -1.89 -11.00 1.76
N PRO A 75 -2.18 -9.78 1.23
CA PRO A 75 -2.63 -8.65 2.02
C PRO A 75 -3.90 -8.96 2.80
N LYS A 76 -4.11 -8.28 3.92
CA LYS A 76 -5.35 -8.42 4.69
C LYS A 76 -6.52 -7.75 3.96
N PRO A 77 -7.76 -8.30 4.06
CA PRO A 77 -8.94 -7.78 3.35
C PRO A 77 -9.27 -6.30 3.59
N PHE A 78 -8.97 -5.76 4.77
CA PHE A 78 -9.19 -4.35 5.11
C PHE A 78 -7.96 -3.46 4.87
N ASP A 79 -6.99 -3.92 4.07
CA ASP A 79 -5.86 -3.09 3.69
C ASP A 79 -6.34 -1.96 2.75
N PRO A 80 -6.24 -0.70 3.18
CA PRO A 80 -6.74 0.43 2.39
C PRO A 80 -5.96 0.66 1.09
N ARG A 81 -4.76 0.12 0.97
CA ARG A 81 -3.93 0.24 -0.22
C ARG A 81 -4.48 -0.56 -1.40
N LEU A 82 -5.35 -1.55 -1.14
CA LEU A 82 -5.92 -2.41 -2.19
C LEU A 82 -6.61 -1.62 -3.29
N ILE A 83 -7.43 -0.62 -2.94
CA ILE A 83 -8.16 0.16 -3.95
C ILE A 83 -7.21 0.99 -4.83
N THR A 84 -6.18 1.59 -4.22
CA THR A 84 -5.22 2.46 -4.94
C THR A 84 -4.15 1.68 -5.70
N THR A 85 -4.03 0.38 -5.45
CA THR A 85 -3.06 -0.52 -6.12
C THR A 85 -3.74 -1.38 -7.17
N VAL A 86 -4.81 -2.08 -6.80
CA VAL A 86 -5.45 -3.07 -7.69
C VAL A 86 -6.29 -2.40 -8.78
N ALA A 87 -7.13 -1.41 -8.44
CA ALA A 87 -8.00 -0.77 -9.43
C ALA A 87 -7.21 -0.07 -10.56
N PRO A 88 -6.12 0.68 -10.30
CA PRO A 88 -5.28 1.23 -11.37
C PRO A 88 -4.59 0.17 -12.23
N ALA A 89 -4.15 -0.95 -11.66
CA ALA A 89 -3.54 -2.04 -12.41
C ALA A 89 -4.54 -2.66 -13.39
N VAL A 90 -5.77 -2.90 -12.93
CA VAL A 90 -6.86 -3.42 -13.76
C VAL A 90 -7.24 -2.44 -14.86
N ALA A 91 -7.37 -1.14 -14.53
CA ALA A 91 -7.69 -0.09 -15.49
C ALA A 91 -6.62 0.00 -16.59
N ARG A 92 -5.33 -0.09 -16.24
CA ARG A 92 -4.22 -0.13 -17.23
C ARG A 92 -4.34 -1.33 -18.15
N ALA A 93 -4.52 -2.53 -17.59
CA ALA A 93 -4.67 -3.75 -18.37
C ALA A 93 -5.88 -3.69 -19.31
N ALA A 94 -6.99 -3.10 -18.88
CA ALA A 94 -8.16 -2.87 -19.73
C ALA A 94 -7.86 -1.93 -20.90
N MET A 95 -7.09 -0.88 -20.67
CA MET A 95 -6.67 0.07 -21.72
C MET A 95 -5.70 -0.61 -22.70
N GLU A 96 -4.68 -1.29 -22.19
CA GLU A 96 -3.64 -1.98 -22.98
C GLU A 96 -4.24 -3.11 -23.84
N SER A 97 -5.22 -3.83 -23.32
CA SER A 97 -5.93 -4.89 -24.05
C SER A 97 -7.06 -4.39 -24.95
N GLY A 98 -7.25 -3.07 -25.07
CA GLY A 98 -8.20 -2.45 -26.00
C GLY A 98 -9.68 -2.62 -25.62
N VAL A 99 -10.00 -3.02 -24.39
CA VAL A 99 -11.41 -3.19 -23.95
C VAL A 99 -11.96 -1.95 -23.24
N ALA A 100 -11.13 -0.95 -22.94
CA ALA A 100 -11.52 0.29 -22.30
C ALA A 100 -12.15 1.25 -23.31
N LYS A 101 -13.31 1.86 -22.97
CA LYS A 101 -13.99 2.90 -23.75
C LYS A 101 -13.68 4.32 -23.29
N ALA A 102 -13.23 4.48 -22.05
CA ALA A 102 -12.91 5.78 -21.45
C ALA A 102 -11.52 5.70 -20.82
N PRO A 103 -10.43 5.93 -21.59
CA PRO A 103 -9.07 5.81 -21.07
C PRO A 103 -8.75 6.89 -20.05
N ILE A 104 -8.05 6.52 -18.98
CA ILE A 104 -7.54 7.43 -17.96
C ILE A 104 -6.28 8.11 -18.51
N THR A 105 -6.31 9.43 -18.62
CA THR A 105 -5.17 10.23 -19.07
C THR A 105 -4.37 10.84 -17.93
N ASN A 106 -5.01 11.10 -16.78
CA ASN A 106 -4.35 11.67 -15.60
C ASN A 106 -4.37 10.68 -14.42
N TRP A 107 -3.34 9.85 -14.36
CA TRP A 107 -3.18 8.83 -13.32
C TRP A 107 -3.05 9.41 -11.91
N LYS A 108 -2.43 10.60 -11.77
CA LYS A 108 -2.28 11.26 -10.48
C LYS A 108 -3.64 11.72 -9.93
N ALA A 109 -4.50 12.25 -10.79
CA ALA A 109 -5.86 12.63 -10.41
C ALA A 109 -6.70 11.39 -10.05
N TYR A 110 -6.59 10.33 -10.84
CA TYR A 110 -7.30 9.08 -10.60
C TYR A 110 -6.89 8.41 -9.26
N SER A 111 -5.60 8.32 -8.97
CA SER A 111 -5.13 7.79 -7.68
C SER A 111 -5.64 8.63 -6.51
N ARG A 112 -5.73 9.95 -6.68
CA ARG A 112 -6.28 10.86 -5.67
C ARG A 112 -7.77 10.61 -5.45
N GLU A 113 -8.55 10.46 -6.52
CA GLU A 113 -9.98 10.13 -6.44
C GLU A 113 -10.23 8.81 -5.69
N LEU A 114 -9.42 7.77 -5.96
CA LEU A 114 -9.51 6.50 -5.24
C LEU A 114 -9.16 6.64 -3.75
N SER A 115 -8.17 7.46 -3.42
CA SER A 115 -7.80 7.75 -2.01
C SER A 115 -8.91 8.51 -1.28
N ASP A 116 -9.55 9.46 -1.96
CA ASP A 116 -10.67 10.26 -1.41
C ASP A 116 -11.87 9.37 -1.03
N LEU A 117 -12.11 8.28 -1.78
CA LEU A 117 -13.16 7.30 -1.47
C LEU A 117 -12.95 6.57 -0.13
N LEU A 118 -11.72 6.48 0.35
CA LEU A 118 -11.41 5.88 1.64
C LEU A 118 -11.74 6.79 2.85
N GLY A 119 -12.19 8.01 2.60
CA GLY A 119 -12.45 9.00 3.66
C GLY A 119 -11.18 9.40 4.45
N ARG A 120 -9.99 9.11 3.92
CA ARG A 120 -8.70 9.28 4.60
C ARG A 120 -7.94 10.51 4.13
N ASP A 121 -8.44 11.19 3.14
CA ASP A 121 -7.79 12.39 2.64
C ASP A 121 -8.17 13.58 3.52
N ASP A 122 -7.46 13.69 4.64
CA ASP A 122 -7.35 14.96 5.30
C ASP A 122 -6.60 15.90 4.33
N LYS A 123 -7.36 16.77 3.68
CA LYS A 123 -6.86 17.76 2.72
C LYS A 123 -5.69 18.56 3.31
N PHE A 124 -5.70 18.75 4.62
CA PHE A 124 -4.65 19.41 5.36
C PHE A 124 -3.36 18.58 5.43
N ILE A 125 -3.44 17.28 5.77
CA ILE A 125 -2.29 16.37 5.81
C ILE A 125 -1.65 16.24 4.43
N ARG A 126 -2.46 16.17 3.38
CA ARG A 126 -1.97 16.15 1.99
C ARG A 126 -1.19 17.42 1.64
N LEU A 127 -1.73 18.59 2.00
CA LEU A 127 -1.07 19.88 1.78
C LEU A 127 0.26 19.96 2.55
N LEU A 128 0.29 19.50 3.79
CA LEU A 128 1.51 19.42 4.60
C LEU A 128 2.57 18.52 3.94
N ASN A 129 2.18 17.34 3.50
CA ASN A 129 3.10 16.41 2.83
C ASN A 129 3.63 16.98 1.50
N GLU A 130 2.79 17.63 0.70
CA GLU A 130 3.22 18.29 -0.54
C GLU A 130 4.23 19.41 -0.27
N ASN A 131 4.02 20.21 0.76
CA ASN A 131 4.95 21.27 1.17
C ASN A 131 6.26 20.68 1.72
N ALA A 132 6.18 19.65 2.56
CA ALA A 132 7.35 18.99 3.12
C ALA A 132 8.23 18.35 2.03
N ARG A 133 7.63 17.75 0.99
CA ARG A 133 8.37 17.21 -0.16
C ARG A 133 9.13 18.26 -0.96
N ARG A 134 8.63 19.49 -1.02
CA ARG A 134 9.31 20.60 -1.71
C ARG A 134 10.56 21.08 -0.94
N HIS A 135 10.50 20.97 0.38
CA HIS A 135 11.56 21.45 1.29
C HIS A 135 11.81 20.43 2.41
N PRO A 136 12.30 19.20 2.12
CA PRO A 136 12.45 18.16 3.13
C PRO A 136 13.48 18.57 4.18
N GLN A 137 13.02 18.73 5.42
CA GLN A 137 13.84 19.12 6.55
C GLN A 137 14.56 17.93 7.17
N ARG A 138 15.69 18.19 7.83
CA ARG A 138 16.37 17.22 8.66
C ARG A 138 15.69 17.16 10.03
N ILE A 139 15.28 15.97 10.44
CA ILE A 139 14.63 15.73 11.74
C ILE A 139 15.50 14.78 12.54
N VAL A 140 15.91 15.21 13.74
CA VAL A 140 16.70 14.40 14.66
C VAL A 140 15.75 13.64 15.59
N PHE A 141 15.90 12.32 15.64
CA PHE A 141 15.21 11.42 16.57
C PHE A 141 16.22 10.94 17.61
N THR A 142 15.95 11.22 18.88
CA THR A 142 16.85 10.89 20.00
C THR A 142 16.76 9.43 20.46
N GLU A 143 15.71 8.72 20.06
CA GLU A 143 15.44 7.31 20.38
C GLU A 143 15.52 6.44 19.12
N GLY A 144 16.63 6.55 18.37
CA GLY A 144 16.76 5.89 17.07
C GLY A 144 16.78 4.36 17.15
N ASP A 145 17.07 3.77 18.30
CA ASP A 145 16.99 2.33 18.56
C ASP A 145 15.59 1.85 19.00
N ASN A 146 14.55 2.68 18.82
CA ASN A 146 13.17 2.31 19.05
C ASN A 146 12.50 1.91 17.72
N TYR A 147 11.88 0.73 17.67
CA TYR A 147 11.17 0.23 16.49
C TYR A 147 10.20 1.25 15.87
N ARG A 148 9.39 1.94 16.69
CA ARG A 148 8.40 2.92 16.20
C ARG A 148 9.07 4.11 15.53
N ILE A 149 10.22 4.53 16.04
CA ILE A 149 11.01 5.62 15.45
C ILE A 149 11.64 5.18 14.13
N LEU A 150 12.19 3.97 14.08
CA LEU A 150 12.72 3.39 12.83
C LEU A 150 11.63 3.27 11.76
N LYS A 151 10.45 2.78 12.13
CA LYS A 151 9.30 2.71 11.23
C LYS A 151 8.82 4.09 10.75
N ALA A 152 8.79 5.08 11.64
CA ALA A 152 8.47 6.46 11.25
C ALA A 152 9.52 7.04 10.30
N ALA A 153 10.81 6.78 10.54
CA ALA A 153 11.90 7.22 9.68
C ALA A 153 11.80 6.59 8.27
N GLU A 154 11.50 5.29 8.17
CA GLU A 154 11.24 4.60 6.91
C GLU A 154 10.11 5.29 6.12
N ILE A 155 8.98 5.57 6.77
CA ILE A 155 7.83 6.25 6.15
C ILE A 155 8.20 7.65 5.68
N LEU A 156 8.96 8.41 6.47
CA LEU A 156 9.40 9.76 6.10
C LEU A 156 10.34 9.75 4.89
N ILE A 157 11.25 8.78 4.83
CA ILE A 157 12.18 8.61 3.71
C ILE A 157 11.42 8.18 2.44
N SER A 158 10.60 7.12 2.54
CA SER A 158 9.84 6.59 1.40
C SER A 158 8.88 7.61 0.80
N ASN A 159 8.27 8.45 1.65
CA ASN A 159 7.42 9.55 1.21
C ASN A 159 8.20 10.80 0.75
N GLY A 160 9.50 10.87 0.98
CA GLY A 160 10.34 12.02 0.62
C GLY A 160 9.99 13.31 1.37
N VAL A 161 9.37 13.22 2.55
CA VAL A 161 8.89 14.39 3.30
C VAL A 161 9.89 14.93 4.30
N ALA A 162 10.88 14.13 4.71
CA ALA A 162 11.94 14.53 5.62
C ALA A 162 13.22 13.71 5.41
N LYS A 163 14.31 14.16 6.05
CA LYS A 163 15.59 13.47 6.12
C LYS A 163 15.86 13.12 7.60
N PRO A 164 15.46 11.92 8.08
CA PRO A 164 15.68 11.51 9.45
C PRO A 164 17.15 11.39 9.81
N ILE A 165 17.51 11.82 11.01
CA ILE A 165 18.81 11.60 11.65
C ILE A 165 18.53 10.86 12.93
N LEU A 166 19.00 9.63 13.03
CA LEU A 166 18.73 8.76 14.17
C LEU A 166 19.92 8.79 15.13
N LEU A 167 19.67 9.07 16.39
CA LEU A 167 20.66 8.97 17.47
C LEU A 167 20.39 7.70 18.28
N GLY A 168 21.44 6.91 18.53
CA GLY A 168 21.35 5.66 19.28
C GLY A 168 22.45 4.68 18.90
N SER A 169 22.37 3.44 19.39
CA SER A 169 23.31 2.39 19.02
C SER A 169 23.03 1.89 17.60
N LYS A 170 24.04 2.00 16.74
CA LYS A 170 23.94 1.54 15.35
C LYS A 170 23.66 0.04 15.30
N GLU A 171 24.32 -0.74 16.14
CA GLU A 171 24.17 -2.20 16.20
C GLU A 171 22.73 -2.59 16.57
N LYS A 172 22.12 -1.88 17.52
CA LYS A 172 20.71 -2.13 17.90
C LYS A 172 19.75 -1.74 16.79
N MET A 173 19.99 -0.61 16.11
CA MET A 173 19.16 -0.19 14.96
C MET A 173 19.22 -1.21 13.84
N GLU A 174 20.43 -1.68 13.47
CA GLU A 174 20.64 -2.67 12.42
C GLU A 174 19.96 -4.01 12.78
N ALA A 175 20.03 -4.45 14.03
CA ALA A 175 19.33 -5.65 14.49
C ALA A 175 17.80 -5.52 14.37
N ILE A 176 17.23 -4.36 14.73
CA ILE A 176 15.79 -4.10 14.61
C ILE A 176 15.38 -4.01 13.12
N ILE A 177 16.18 -3.35 12.30
CA ILE A 177 15.92 -3.24 10.84
C ILE A 177 15.90 -4.64 10.21
N GLU A 178 16.83 -5.51 10.56
CA GLU A 178 16.89 -6.88 10.06
C GLU A 178 15.71 -7.73 10.59
N GLU A 179 15.40 -7.63 11.90
CA GLU A 179 14.29 -8.36 12.52
C GLU A 179 12.92 -8.00 11.90
N TYR A 180 12.70 -6.71 11.66
CA TYR A 180 11.40 -6.20 11.18
C TYR A 180 11.38 -5.88 9.68
N GLN A 181 12.46 -6.14 8.95
CA GLN A 181 12.58 -5.89 7.50
C GLN A 181 12.22 -4.45 7.08
N LEU A 182 12.75 -3.47 7.80
CA LEU A 182 12.56 -2.03 7.56
C LEU A 182 13.51 -1.51 6.46
#